data_5bf2c8ee7610876ec6a626b8b01ae84c
#
_entry.id   5bf2c8ee7610876ec6a626b8b01ae84c
#
_cell.length_a   1.000
_cell.length_b   1.000
_cell.length_c   1.000
_cell.angle_alpha   90.00
_cell.angle_beta   90.00
_cell.angle_gamma   90.00
#
_symmetry.space_group_name_H-M   'P 1'
#
loop_
_entity.id
_entity.type
_entity.pdbx_description
1 polymer ?
#
loop_
_entity_poly.entity_id
_entity_poly.type
_entity_poly.pdbx_seq_one_letter_code
_entity_poly.pdbx_strand_id
1 'polypeptide(L)'
;MAAGLPFSYRFLDDSFNEMYRNEQRVGKLAISFAVLAIFIACLGLFGLATYMAEQRTKEIGIRKVLGASVGNVVNMLSKDFIILVLIASVIAFPVAWWAMHSWLQDFAYRITIGWWIFLAAGAIAFLIAFITVSSQAIKAALANPVKSLRTE
;
A
#
# COMPACT_ATOMS: atom_id res chain seq x y z
N MET A 1 -50.54 -25.38 36.88
CA MET A 1 -49.13 -25.84 36.60
C MET A 1 -48.53 -24.89 35.61
N ALA A 2 -47.77 -23.89 36.08
CA ALA A 2 -47.05 -22.99 35.22
C ALA A 2 -45.67 -23.58 34.99
N ALA A 3 -45.40 -24.02 33.77
CA ALA A 3 -44.11 -24.52 33.35
C ALA A 3 -43.08 -23.37 33.45
N GLY A 4 -42.01 -23.62 34.23
CA GLY A 4 -40.95 -22.65 34.42
C GLY A 4 -40.23 -22.29 33.11
N LEU A 5 -40.43 -21.08 32.66
CA LEU A 5 -39.60 -20.47 31.65
C LEU A 5 -38.19 -20.28 32.25
N PRO A 6 -37.15 -20.75 31.59
CA PRO A 6 -35.79 -20.48 32.08
C PRO A 6 -35.53 -18.98 31.96
N PHE A 7 -35.42 -18.33 33.10
CA PHE A 7 -34.99 -16.93 33.17
C PHE A 7 -33.52 -16.89 32.83
N SER A 8 -33.18 -16.60 31.56
CA SER A 8 -31.79 -16.35 31.19
C SER A 8 -31.46 -14.90 31.50
N TYR A 9 -30.83 -14.68 32.64
CA TYR A 9 -30.17 -13.40 32.93
C TYR A 9 -28.99 -13.25 32.01
N ARG A 10 -29.16 -12.52 30.91
CA ARG A 10 -28.05 -11.99 30.13
C ARG A 10 -27.75 -10.62 30.71
N PHE A 11 -26.62 -10.49 31.44
CA PHE A 11 -26.18 -9.18 31.87
C PHE A 11 -25.95 -8.32 30.62
N LEU A 12 -26.45 -7.09 30.62
CA LEU A 12 -26.19 -6.11 29.56
C LEU A 12 -24.69 -5.97 29.27
N ASP A 13 -23.87 -6.09 30.31
CA ASP A 13 -22.42 -6.07 30.26
C ASP A 13 -21.81 -7.19 29.39
N ASP A 14 -22.37 -8.39 29.45
CA ASP A 14 -21.90 -9.52 28.61
C ASP A 14 -22.23 -9.29 27.13
N SER A 15 -23.38 -8.72 26.85
CA SER A 15 -23.78 -8.39 25.47
C SER A 15 -22.92 -7.28 24.86
N PHE A 16 -22.56 -6.26 25.65
CA PHE A 16 -21.62 -5.21 25.25
C PHE A 16 -20.21 -5.76 25.05
N ASN A 17 -19.74 -6.65 25.92
CA ASN A 17 -18.43 -7.28 25.82
C ASN A 17 -18.33 -8.21 24.58
N GLU A 18 -19.40 -8.93 24.24
CA GLU A 18 -19.42 -9.77 23.02
C GLU A 18 -19.39 -8.92 21.74
N MET A 19 -20.12 -7.81 21.69
CA MET A 19 -20.08 -6.86 20.55
C MET A 19 -18.68 -6.28 20.40
N TYR A 20 -18.08 -5.82 21.50
CA TYR A 20 -16.74 -5.24 21.49
C TYR A 20 -15.65 -6.23 21.06
N ARG A 21 -15.79 -7.49 21.48
CA ARG A 21 -14.87 -8.58 21.07
C ARG A 21 -15.00 -8.90 19.57
N ASN A 22 -16.19 -8.86 19.01
CA ASN A 22 -16.40 -9.10 17.58
C ASN A 22 -15.80 -7.97 16.74
N GLU A 23 -16.02 -6.71 17.14
CA GLU A 23 -15.41 -5.55 16.46
C GLU A 23 -13.88 -5.59 16.51
N GLN A 24 -13.30 -5.96 17.66
CA GLN A 24 -11.85 -6.14 17.80
C GLN A 24 -11.31 -7.27 16.92
N ARG A 25 -12.04 -8.38 16.76
CA ARG A 25 -11.65 -9.47 15.86
C ARG A 25 -11.66 -9.03 14.40
N VAL A 26 -12.71 -8.34 13.98
CA VAL A 26 -12.82 -7.78 12.63
C VAL A 26 -11.68 -6.78 12.38
N GLY A 27 -11.39 -5.89 13.33
CA GLY A 27 -10.29 -4.95 13.23
C GLY A 27 -8.91 -5.64 13.09
N LYS A 28 -8.66 -6.67 13.89
CA LYS A 28 -7.40 -7.46 13.79
C LYS A 28 -7.28 -8.16 12.44
N LEU A 29 -8.36 -8.76 11.95
CA LEU A 29 -8.38 -9.39 10.63
C LEU A 29 -8.12 -8.37 9.54
N ALA A 30 -8.80 -7.22 9.57
CA ALA A 30 -8.62 -6.15 8.61
C ALA A 30 -7.16 -5.65 8.56
N ILE A 31 -6.52 -5.45 9.72
CA ILE A 31 -5.11 -5.07 9.80
C ILE A 31 -4.21 -6.16 9.20
N SER A 32 -4.46 -7.43 9.50
CA SER A 32 -3.67 -8.54 8.96
C SER A 32 -3.76 -8.62 7.44
N PHE A 33 -4.96 -8.49 6.88
CA PHE A 33 -5.16 -8.44 5.43
C PHE A 33 -4.56 -7.19 4.79
N ALA A 34 -4.64 -6.03 5.45
CA ALA A 34 -4.02 -4.80 4.97
C ALA A 34 -2.49 -4.93 4.88
N VAL A 35 -1.85 -5.49 5.91
CA VAL A 35 -0.40 -5.74 5.90
C VAL A 35 -0.03 -6.71 4.77
N LEU A 36 -0.79 -7.78 4.59
CA LEU A 36 -0.57 -8.73 3.51
C LEU A 36 -0.72 -8.07 2.13
N ALA A 37 -1.75 -7.26 1.94
CA ALA A 37 -1.98 -6.52 0.71
C ALA A 37 -0.85 -5.54 0.40
N ILE A 38 -0.35 -4.81 1.39
CA ILE A 38 0.81 -3.91 1.26
C ILE A 38 2.05 -4.71 0.86
N PHE A 39 2.27 -5.87 1.48
CA PHE A 39 3.42 -6.73 1.15
C PHE A 39 3.37 -7.20 -0.31
N ILE A 40 2.21 -7.68 -0.77
CA ILE A 40 2.01 -8.11 -2.17
C ILE A 40 2.20 -6.92 -3.12
N ALA A 41 1.68 -5.74 -2.79
CA ALA A 41 1.86 -4.54 -3.59
C ALA A 41 3.34 -4.14 -3.70
N CYS A 42 4.10 -4.22 -2.59
CA CYS A 42 5.55 -3.98 -2.60
C CYS A 42 6.30 -4.96 -3.51
N LEU A 43 5.93 -6.25 -3.48
CA LEU A 43 6.51 -7.26 -4.39
C LEU A 43 6.19 -6.96 -5.85
N GLY A 44 4.96 -6.54 -6.14
CA GLY A 44 4.55 -6.11 -7.49
C GLY A 44 5.35 -4.91 -7.99
N LEU A 45 5.49 -3.87 -7.16
CA LEU A 45 6.31 -2.70 -7.48
C LEU A 45 7.78 -3.06 -7.66
N PHE A 46 8.30 -3.95 -6.81
CA PHE A 46 9.66 -4.43 -6.91
C PHE A 46 9.91 -5.14 -8.26
N GLY A 47 9.03 -6.07 -8.65
CA GLY A 47 9.13 -6.78 -9.93
C GLY A 47 9.06 -5.83 -11.12
N LEU A 48 8.11 -4.88 -11.10
CA LEU A 48 7.94 -3.89 -12.15
C LEU A 48 9.16 -2.97 -12.27
N ALA A 49 9.70 -2.50 -11.14
CA ALA A 49 10.88 -1.66 -11.11
C ALA A 49 12.12 -2.38 -11.66
N THR A 50 12.28 -3.67 -11.33
CA THR A 50 13.35 -4.51 -11.87
C THR A 50 13.23 -4.64 -13.39
N TYR A 51 12.04 -4.98 -13.87
CA TYR A 51 11.76 -5.12 -15.30
C TYR A 51 12.03 -3.82 -16.08
N MET A 52 11.57 -2.68 -15.58
CA MET A 52 11.84 -1.39 -16.22
C MET A 52 13.31 -1.01 -16.21
N ALA A 53 14.02 -1.33 -15.13
CA ALA A 53 15.47 -1.10 -15.06
C ALA A 53 16.22 -1.97 -16.09
N GLU A 54 15.81 -3.23 -16.27
CA GLU A 54 16.39 -4.12 -17.28
C GLU A 54 16.12 -3.63 -18.71
N GLN A 55 14.89 -3.20 -19.01
CA GLN A 55 14.55 -2.63 -20.32
C GLN A 55 15.38 -1.38 -20.67
N ARG A 56 15.71 -0.56 -19.67
CA ARG A 56 16.45 0.68 -19.86
C ARG A 56 17.97 0.54 -19.62
N THR A 57 18.47 -0.69 -19.49
CA THR A 57 19.88 -0.96 -19.18
C THR A 57 20.83 -0.32 -20.19
N LYS A 58 20.53 -0.38 -21.49
CA LYS A 58 21.33 0.24 -22.55
C LYS A 58 21.35 1.77 -22.40
N GLU A 59 20.20 2.41 -22.17
CA GLU A 59 20.08 3.87 -21.97
C GLU A 59 20.84 4.33 -20.73
N ILE A 60 20.70 3.59 -19.62
CA ILE A 60 21.43 3.84 -18.37
C ILE A 60 22.93 3.72 -18.59
N GLY A 61 23.38 2.69 -19.31
CA GLY A 61 24.77 2.48 -19.65
C GLY A 61 25.37 3.64 -20.45
N ILE A 62 24.71 4.08 -21.52
CA ILE A 62 25.14 5.21 -22.35
C ILE A 62 25.25 6.49 -21.53
N ARG A 63 24.21 6.81 -20.75
CA ARG A 63 24.22 8.01 -19.90
C ARG A 63 25.32 7.98 -18.85
N LYS A 64 25.61 6.81 -18.29
CA LYS A 64 26.66 6.64 -17.30
C LYS A 64 28.07 6.85 -17.90
N VAL A 65 28.29 6.39 -19.12
CA VAL A 65 29.55 6.64 -19.87
C VAL A 65 29.69 8.14 -20.20
N LEU A 66 28.56 8.84 -20.45
CA LEU A 66 28.51 10.28 -20.66
C LEU A 66 28.59 11.10 -19.36
N GLY A 67 28.83 10.46 -18.20
CA GLY A 67 29.07 11.16 -16.93
C GLY A 67 27.80 11.43 -16.12
N ALA A 68 26.64 10.80 -16.43
CA ALA A 68 25.45 10.96 -15.62
C ALA A 68 25.64 10.40 -14.20
N SER A 69 25.24 11.18 -13.20
CA SER A 69 25.27 10.75 -11.80
C SER A 69 24.22 9.68 -11.52
N VAL A 70 24.47 8.87 -10.49
CA VAL A 70 23.49 7.86 -10.00
C VAL A 70 22.16 8.52 -9.68
N GLY A 71 22.18 9.74 -9.12
CA GLY A 71 20.96 10.51 -8.82
C GLY A 71 20.11 10.83 -10.05
N ASN A 72 20.72 11.14 -11.19
CA ASN A 72 19.99 11.39 -12.44
C ASN A 72 19.28 10.14 -12.94
N VAL A 73 19.90 8.97 -12.82
CA VAL A 73 19.28 7.68 -13.19
C VAL A 73 18.13 7.34 -12.27
N VAL A 74 18.33 7.51 -10.95
CA VAL A 74 17.27 7.28 -9.95
C VAL A 74 16.07 8.19 -10.20
N ASN A 75 16.33 9.49 -10.44
CA ASN A 75 15.26 10.45 -10.70
C ASN A 75 14.45 10.13 -11.98
N MET A 76 15.12 9.69 -13.02
CA MET A 76 14.50 9.27 -14.27
C MET A 76 13.56 8.07 -14.07
N LEU A 77 14.04 7.02 -13.38
CA LEU A 77 13.20 5.84 -13.09
C LEU A 77 12.07 6.19 -12.12
N SER A 78 12.36 6.94 -11.06
CA SER A 78 11.36 7.27 -10.03
C SER A 78 10.21 8.11 -10.58
N LYS A 79 10.46 8.97 -11.56
CA LYS A 79 9.43 9.84 -12.15
C LYS A 79 8.25 9.04 -12.73
N ASP A 80 8.53 7.97 -13.46
CA ASP A 80 7.48 7.15 -14.09
C ASP A 80 6.63 6.45 -13.02
N PHE A 81 7.23 6.00 -11.91
CA PHE A 81 6.52 5.39 -10.80
C PHE A 81 5.72 6.40 -9.97
N ILE A 82 6.24 7.60 -9.78
CA ILE A 82 5.53 8.68 -9.08
C ILE A 82 4.22 9.00 -9.81
N ILE A 83 4.26 9.10 -11.13
CA ILE A 83 3.06 9.34 -11.94
C ILE A 83 2.06 8.20 -11.79
N LEU A 84 2.51 6.94 -11.81
CA LEU A 84 1.64 5.78 -11.61
C LEU A 84 0.98 5.79 -10.23
N VAL A 85 1.74 6.09 -9.17
CA VAL A 85 1.21 6.18 -7.80
C VAL A 85 0.21 7.32 -7.66
N LEU A 86 0.44 8.47 -8.31
CA LEU A 86 -0.50 9.59 -8.31
C LEU A 86 -1.81 9.21 -9.01
N ILE A 87 -1.75 8.59 -10.19
CA ILE A 87 -2.94 8.13 -10.91
C ILE A 87 -3.71 7.10 -10.06
N ALA A 88 -3.00 6.12 -9.50
CA ALA A 88 -3.60 5.11 -8.64
C ALA A 88 -4.28 5.74 -7.40
N SER A 89 -3.67 6.76 -6.79
CA SER A 89 -4.24 7.47 -5.64
C SER A 89 -5.51 8.23 -6.01
N VAL A 90 -5.54 8.88 -7.16
CA VAL A 90 -6.74 9.61 -7.66
C VAL A 90 -7.93 8.66 -7.84
N ILE A 91 -7.69 7.42 -8.24
CA ILE A 91 -8.73 6.40 -8.39
C ILE A 91 -9.07 5.77 -7.04
N ALA A 92 -8.07 5.45 -6.23
CA ALA A 92 -8.24 4.73 -4.97
C ALA A 92 -8.98 5.54 -3.90
N PHE A 93 -8.76 6.86 -3.81
CA PHE A 93 -9.38 7.69 -2.78
C PHE A 93 -10.90 7.78 -2.89
N PRO A 94 -11.51 8.05 -4.06
CA PRO A 94 -12.97 8.03 -4.19
C PRO A 94 -13.57 6.66 -3.88
N VAL A 95 -12.92 5.59 -4.37
CA VAL A 95 -13.38 4.22 -4.13
C VAL A 95 -13.31 3.86 -2.65
N ALA A 96 -12.20 4.18 -1.98
CA ALA A 96 -12.02 3.95 -0.55
C ALA A 96 -13.01 4.78 0.28
N TRP A 97 -13.23 6.03 -0.09
CA TRP A 97 -14.22 6.88 0.58
C TRP A 97 -15.63 6.30 0.46
N TRP A 98 -16.02 5.90 -0.75
CA TRP A 98 -17.34 5.29 -0.99
C TRP A 98 -17.52 4.00 -0.20
N ALA A 99 -16.54 3.09 -0.26
CA ALA A 99 -16.57 1.82 0.45
C ALA A 99 -16.65 2.01 1.97
N MET A 100 -15.83 2.90 2.52
CA MET A 100 -15.84 3.19 3.96
C MET A 100 -17.10 3.90 4.40
N HIS A 101 -17.62 4.82 3.58
CA HIS A 101 -18.89 5.49 3.89
C HIS A 101 -20.06 4.50 3.91
N SER A 102 -20.13 3.59 2.94
CA SER A 102 -21.13 2.54 2.89
C SER A 102 -21.05 1.60 4.10
N TRP A 103 -19.83 1.18 4.46
CA TRP A 103 -19.60 0.28 5.59
C TRP A 103 -19.92 0.92 6.94
N LEU A 104 -19.62 2.21 7.12
CA LEU A 104 -19.94 2.92 8.38
C LEU A 104 -21.44 3.17 8.57
N GLN A 105 -22.27 3.09 7.54
CA GLN A 105 -23.71 3.25 7.68
C GLN A 105 -24.35 2.11 8.49
N ASP A 106 -23.73 0.95 8.54
CA ASP A 106 -24.20 -0.22 9.29
C ASP A 106 -23.87 -0.15 10.80
N PHE A 107 -23.08 0.86 11.22
CA PHE A 107 -22.72 1.02 12.63
C PHE A 107 -23.60 2.05 13.35
N ALA A 108 -24.06 1.70 14.55
CA ALA A 108 -24.87 2.57 15.41
C ALA A 108 -24.09 3.81 15.90
N TYR A 109 -22.76 3.73 16.03
CA TYR A 109 -21.87 4.84 16.38
C TYR A 109 -21.07 5.26 15.13
N ARG A 110 -21.51 6.33 14.49
CA ARG A 110 -20.86 6.87 13.28
C ARG A 110 -19.67 7.72 13.63
N ILE A 111 -18.49 7.26 13.32
CA ILE A 111 -17.27 8.08 13.35
C ILE A 111 -17.13 8.75 11.98
N THR A 112 -17.01 10.09 11.96
CA THR A 112 -16.70 10.81 10.73
C THR A 112 -15.24 10.58 10.35
N ILE A 113 -15.01 9.96 9.21
CA ILE A 113 -13.64 9.77 8.69
C ILE A 113 -13.14 11.11 8.20
N GLY A 114 -12.20 11.70 8.94
CA GLY A 114 -11.56 12.96 8.55
C GLY A 114 -10.71 12.76 7.27
N TRP A 115 -10.69 13.74 6.40
CA TRP A 115 -9.86 13.77 5.19
C TRP A 115 -8.36 13.55 5.46
N TRP A 116 -7.89 13.86 6.67
CA TRP A 116 -6.53 13.61 7.13
C TRP A 116 -6.10 12.15 7.05
N ILE A 117 -7.01 11.22 7.25
CA ILE A 117 -6.73 9.77 7.17
C ILE A 117 -6.33 9.40 5.75
N PHE A 118 -7.02 9.94 4.75
CA PHE A 118 -6.70 9.71 3.34
C PHE A 118 -5.35 10.33 2.96
N LEU A 119 -5.07 11.52 3.49
CA LEU A 119 -3.79 12.20 3.26
C LEU A 119 -2.64 11.45 3.92
N ALA A 120 -2.80 10.98 5.15
CA ALA A 120 -1.81 10.15 5.84
C ALA A 120 -1.58 8.82 5.15
N ALA A 121 -2.64 8.13 4.74
CA ALA A 121 -2.54 6.87 3.99
C ALA A 121 -1.83 7.06 2.65
N GLY A 122 -2.17 8.12 1.90
CA GLY A 122 -1.51 8.49 0.66
C GLY A 122 -0.02 8.81 0.84
N ALA A 123 0.33 9.56 1.89
CA ALA A 123 1.72 9.89 2.20
C ALA A 123 2.53 8.63 2.55
N ILE A 124 1.98 7.73 3.35
CA ILE A 124 2.62 6.45 3.70
C ILE A 124 2.80 5.58 2.45
N ALA A 125 1.77 5.43 1.63
CA ALA A 125 1.83 4.67 0.38
C ALA A 125 2.89 5.22 -0.57
N PHE A 126 2.94 6.56 -0.72
CA PHE A 126 3.95 7.24 -1.52
C PHE A 126 5.37 6.99 -0.99
N LEU A 127 5.56 7.06 0.32
CA LEU A 127 6.85 6.83 0.98
C LEU A 127 7.34 5.40 0.76
N ILE A 128 6.46 4.41 0.92
CA ILE A 128 6.76 2.99 0.68
C ILE A 128 7.14 2.78 -0.79
N ALA A 129 6.34 3.30 -1.72
CA ALA A 129 6.62 3.18 -3.15
C ALA A 129 7.96 3.84 -3.51
N PHE A 130 8.23 5.05 -3.00
CA PHE A 130 9.47 5.77 -3.25
C PHE A 130 10.69 5.02 -2.74
N ILE A 131 10.66 4.47 -1.52
CA ILE A 131 11.76 3.68 -0.95
C ILE A 131 11.98 2.41 -1.80
N THR A 132 10.91 1.71 -2.16
CA THR A 132 10.99 0.48 -2.96
C THR A 132 11.62 0.74 -4.32
N VAL A 133 11.14 1.74 -5.04
CA VAL A 133 11.64 2.09 -6.39
C VAL A 133 13.06 2.64 -6.33
N SER A 134 13.35 3.54 -5.38
CA SER A 134 14.70 4.10 -5.23
C SER A 134 15.74 3.03 -4.93
N SER A 135 15.40 2.04 -4.11
CA SER A 135 16.29 0.91 -3.81
C SER A 135 16.67 0.13 -5.08
N GLN A 136 15.70 -0.11 -5.97
CA GLN A 136 15.94 -0.80 -7.24
C GLN A 136 16.70 0.07 -8.26
N ALA A 137 16.33 1.34 -8.35
CA ALA A 137 17.03 2.30 -9.22
C ALA A 137 18.51 2.44 -8.84
N ILE A 138 18.83 2.47 -7.55
CA ILE A 138 20.22 2.49 -7.06
C ILE A 138 20.94 1.20 -7.45
N LYS A 139 20.32 0.03 -7.26
CA LYS A 139 20.93 -1.25 -7.67
C LYS A 139 21.19 -1.28 -9.16
N ALA A 140 20.24 -0.85 -9.99
CA ALA A 140 20.41 -0.76 -11.43
C ALA A 140 21.50 0.22 -11.84
N ALA A 141 21.59 1.38 -11.19
CA ALA A 141 22.62 2.38 -11.45
C ALA A 141 24.03 1.94 -11.01
N LEU A 142 24.14 1.09 -9.99
CA LEU A 142 25.41 0.52 -9.52
C LEU A 142 25.84 -0.72 -10.34
N ALA A 143 24.97 -1.28 -11.15
CA ALA A 143 25.31 -2.41 -12.02
C ALA A 143 26.44 -2.01 -13.00
N ASN A 144 27.34 -2.95 -13.26
CA ASN A 144 28.56 -2.70 -14.06
C ASN A 144 28.20 -2.46 -15.54
N PRO A 145 28.47 -1.26 -16.11
CA PRO A 145 28.07 -0.91 -17.47
C PRO A 145 28.76 -1.79 -18.54
N VAL A 146 29.91 -2.35 -18.23
CA VAL A 146 30.66 -3.22 -19.17
C VAL A 146 29.91 -4.53 -19.43
N LYS A 147 29.18 -5.04 -18.45
CA LYS A 147 28.43 -6.29 -18.57
C LYS A 147 27.14 -6.11 -19.35
N SER A 148 26.53 -4.92 -19.30
CA SER A 148 25.30 -4.58 -20.02
C SER A 148 25.50 -4.27 -21.51
N LEU A 149 26.72 -3.95 -21.93
CA LEU A 149 27.06 -3.73 -23.34
C LEU A 149 27.61 -4.98 -24.03
N ARG A 150 27.92 -6.06 -23.28
CA ARG A 150 28.51 -7.30 -23.79
C ARG A 150 27.51 -8.43 -24.06
N THR A 151 26.21 -8.20 -23.85
CA THR A 151 25.16 -9.19 -24.12
C THR A 151 24.69 -9.11 -25.58
N GLU A 152 25.56 -9.29 -26.51
CA GLU A 152 25.35 -9.80 -27.88
C GLU A 152 26.32 -10.92 -28.13
#